data_8b441f008cf567816e6beb18da460d1e
#
_entry.id   8b441f008cf567816e6beb18da460d1e
#
_cell.length_a   1.000
_cell.length_b   1.000
_cell.length_c   1.000
_cell.angle_alpha   90.00
_cell.angle_beta   90.00
_cell.angle_gamma   90.00
#
_symmetry.space_group_name_H-M   'P 1'
#
loop_
_entity.id
_entity.type
_entity.pdbx_description
1 polymer ?
#
loop_
_entity_poly.entity_id
_entity_poly.type
_entity_poly.pdbx_seq_one_letter_code
_entity_poly.pdbx_strand_id
1 'polypeptide(L)'
;MASRTGGIAAGSTPNVFDATFRRLFCSRFGALAPDSFWNASDAELKATCNGVGAERWPRWLRAVLSVLLRPLDASSAPHDWEYSLPDKSYRHFTEANFRLAVNACKEALYDVRPAVIPLGILAAVLCQIFGWHAYRTGRTGSPEP
;
A
#
# COMPACT_ATOMS: atom_id res chain seq x y z
N MET A 1 43.16 -13.52 -24.47
CA MET A 1 42.55 -12.99 -23.23
C MET A 1 41.38 -12.12 -23.64
N ALA A 2 40.18 -12.64 -23.53
CA ALA A 2 38.97 -11.87 -23.82
C ALA A 2 38.52 -11.14 -22.53
N SER A 3 38.67 -9.84 -22.53
CA SER A 3 38.12 -8.97 -21.52
C SER A 3 36.59 -8.95 -21.65
N ARG A 4 35.89 -9.62 -20.73
CA ARG A 4 34.45 -9.43 -20.57
C ARG A 4 34.24 -8.09 -19.89
N THR A 5 33.98 -7.07 -20.68
CA THR A 5 33.31 -5.88 -20.20
C THR A 5 31.90 -6.30 -19.78
N GLY A 6 31.74 -6.55 -18.50
CA GLY A 6 30.41 -6.74 -17.92
C GLY A 6 29.60 -5.45 -18.15
N GLY A 7 28.67 -5.52 -19.07
CA GLY A 7 27.67 -4.47 -19.21
C GLY A 7 26.97 -4.31 -17.87
N ILE A 8 27.13 -3.16 -17.26
CA ILE A 8 26.29 -2.73 -16.14
C ILE A 8 24.89 -2.73 -16.73
N ALA A 9 24.07 -3.72 -16.34
CA ALA A 9 22.66 -3.68 -16.63
C ALA A 9 22.17 -2.30 -16.19
N ALA A 10 21.57 -1.55 -17.12
CA ALA A 10 20.97 -0.25 -16.83
C ALA A 10 20.07 -0.49 -15.63
N GLY A 11 20.50 0.02 -14.46
CA GLY A 11 19.79 -0.17 -13.22
C GLY A 11 18.38 0.32 -13.44
N SER A 12 17.41 -0.57 -13.31
CA SER A 12 16.04 -0.15 -13.11
C SER A 12 16.11 0.93 -12.04
N THR A 13 15.75 2.17 -12.40
CA THR A 13 15.56 3.24 -11.42
C THR A 13 14.84 2.61 -10.24
N PRO A 14 15.41 2.66 -9.02
CA PRO A 14 14.78 2.05 -7.88
C PRO A 14 13.35 2.58 -7.89
N ASN A 15 12.40 1.67 -8.04
CA ASN A 15 11.00 2.04 -8.01
C ASN A 15 10.84 2.74 -6.66
N VAL A 16 10.69 4.07 -6.67
CA VAL A 16 10.58 4.90 -5.46
C VAL A 16 9.50 4.35 -4.52
N PHE A 17 8.73 3.40 -5.03
CA PHE A 17 7.58 2.75 -4.44
C PHE A 17 7.80 1.26 -4.10
N ASP A 18 9.04 0.82 -3.90
CA ASP A 18 9.29 -0.54 -3.41
C ASP A 18 8.62 -0.75 -2.04
N ALA A 19 7.89 -1.85 -1.89
CA ALA A 19 7.18 -2.20 -0.66
C ALA A 19 8.08 -2.20 0.58
N THR A 20 9.33 -2.64 0.43
CA THR A 20 10.35 -2.61 1.49
C THR A 20 10.69 -1.19 1.91
N PHE A 21 10.85 -0.29 0.95
CA PHE A 21 11.11 1.13 1.23
C PHE A 21 9.91 1.78 1.92
N ARG A 22 8.70 1.48 1.46
CA ARG A 22 7.47 1.97 2.10
C ARG A 22 7.37 1.53 3.56
N ARG A 23 7.66 0.26 3.87
CA ARG A 23 7.67 -0.24 5.25
C ARG A 23 8.69 0.51 6.11
N LEU A 24 9.90 0.69 5.61
CA LEU A 24 10.93 1.46 6.32
C LEU A 24 10.46 2.90 6.58
N PHE A 25 9.84 3.53 5.61
CA PHE A 25 9.31 4.87 5.75
C PHE A 25 8.14 4.93 6.72
N CYS A 26 7.23 3.94 6.67
CA CYS A 26 6.14 3.77 7.64
C CYS A 26 6.65 3.69 9.09
N SER A 27 7.78 3.03 9.32
CA SER A 27 8.37 2.95 10.67
C SER A 27 8.82 4.31 11.18
N ARG A 28 9.28 5.21 10.31
CA ARG A 28 9.76 6.54 10.68
C ARG A 28 8.67 7.47 11.16
N PHE A 29 7.48 7.43 10.56
CA PHE A 29 6.37 8.27 11.01
C PHE A 29 5.41 7.54 11.98
N GLY A 30 5.72 6.31 12.38
CA GLY A 30 4.94 5.56 13.34
C GLY A 30 3.58 5.12 12.78
N ALA A 31 3.55 4.57 11.57
CA ALA A 31 2.33 4.07 10.96
C ALA A 31 1.66 2.99 11.81
N LEU A 32 0.34 2.99 11.81
CA LEU A 32 -0.46 1.92 12.39
C LEU A 32 -0.55 0.77 11.40
N ALA A 33 -0.08 -0.40 11.80
CA ALA A 33 -0.17 -1.61 11.01
C ALA A 33 -0.18 -2.83 11.93
N PRO A 34 -0.74 -3.97 11.49
CA PRO A 34 -0.68 -5.21 12.28
C PRO A 34 0.77 -5.73 12.35
N ASP A 35 1.07 -6.49 13.41
CA ASP A 35 2.40 -7.08 13.61
C ASP A 35 2.84 -7.93 12.43
N SER A 36 1.91 -8.60 11.75
CA SER A 36 2.19 -9.38 10.54
C SER A 36 2.79 -8.55 9.41
N PHE A 37 2.42 -7.28 9.29
CA PHE A 37 3.03 -6.35 8.31
C PHE A 37 4.49 -6.06 8.66
N TRP A 38 4.79 -5.82 9.91
CA TRP A 38 6.14 -5.50 10.37
C TRP A 38 7.08 -6.71 10.28
N ASN A 39 6.54 -7.90 10.47
CA ASN A 39 7.29 -9.17 10.47
C ASN A 39 7.31 -9.86 9.10
N ALA A 40 6.61 -9.33 8.10
CA ALA A 40 6.57 -9.90 6.76
C ALA A 40 7.97 -9.88 6.10
N SER A 41 8.26 -10.90 5.33
CA SER A 41 9.45 -10.91 4.46
C SER A 41 9.31 -9.88 3.32
N ASP A 42 10.42 -9.45 2.75
CA ASP A 42 10.41 -8.54 1.61
C ASP A 42 9.65 -9.14 0.40
N ALA A 43 9.74 -10.46 0.20
CA ALA A 43 9.01 -11.15 -0.85
C ALA A 43 7.49 -11.10 -0.64
N GLU A 44 7.03 -11.32 0.59
CA GLU A 44 5.60 -11.22 0.94
C GLU A 44 5.07 -9.81 0.77
N LEU A 45 5.83 -8.81 1.21
CA LEU A 45 5.47 -7.40 1.01
C LEU A 45 5.36 -7.04 -0.46
N LYS A 46 6.33 -7.44 -1.28
CA LYS A 46 6.31 -7.18 -2.72
C LYS A 46 5.15 -7.86 -3.42
N ALA A 47 4.83 -9.09 -3.04
CA ALA A 47 3.70 -9.82 -3.60
C ALA A 47 2.35 -9.19 -3.22
N THR A 48 2.23 -8.64 -2.02
CA THR A 48 0.97 -8.13 -1.47
C THR A 48 0.75 -6.66 -1.78
N CYS A 49 1.78 -5.83 -1.65
CA CYS A 49 1.68 -4.38 -1.73
C CYS A 49 1.95 -3.82 -3.14
N ASN A 50 1.96 -4.64 -4.17
CA ASN A 50 2.15 -4.20 -5.55
C ASN A 50 0.84 -3.99 -6.33
N GLY A 51 -0.27 -3.89 -5.62
CA GLY A 51 -1.58 -3.55 -6.21
C GLY A 51 -2.41 -4.73 -6.70
N VAL A 52 -2.09 -5.97 -6.33
CA VAL A 52 -2.87 -7.17 -6.72
C VAL A 52 -4.33 -7.06 -6.27
N GLY A 53 -4.60 -6.44 -5.12
CA GLY A 53 -5.97 -6.14 -4.66
C GLY A 53 -6.70 -5.09 -5.52
N ALA A 54 -5.97 -4.23 -6.20
CA ALA A 54 -6.54 -3.15 -6.98
C ALA A 54 -7.12 -3.59 -8.34
N GLU A 55 -6.79 -4.79 -8.82
CA GLU A 55 -7.29 -5.28 -10.12
C GLU A 55 -8.81 -5.42 -10.18
N ARG A 56 -9.45 -5.65 -9.03
CA ARG A 56 -10.91 -5.83 -8.91
C ARG A 56 -11.68 -4.53 -8.74
N TRP A 57 -10.98 -3.43 -8.54
CA TRP A 57 -11.62 -2.14 -8.42
C TRP A 57 -11.92 -1.54 -9.79
N PRO A 58 -13.00 -0.76 -9.92
CA PRO A 58 -13.27 -0.03 -11.14
C PRO A 58 -12.06 0.80 -11.57
N ARG A 59 -11.76 0.83 -12.86
CA ARG A 59 -10.58 1.55 -13.38
C ARG A 59 -10.55 3.02 -12.98
N TRP A 60 -11.71 3.67 -12.98
CA TRP A 60 -11.82 5.07 -12.58
C TRP A 60 -11.43 5.28 -11.12
N LEU A 61 -11.86 4.36 -10.23
CA LEU A 61 -11.54 4.44 -8.80
C LEU A 61 -10.04 4.25 -8.56
N ARG A 62 -9.43 3.29 -9.25
CA ARG A 62 -7.98 3.09 -9.18
C ARG A 62 -7.21 4.32 -9.64
N ALA A 63 -7.63 4.95 -10.74
CA ALA A 63 -7.02 6.17 -11.25
C ALA A 63 -7.13 7.32 -10.23
N VAL A 64 -8.30 7.53 -9.65
CA VAL A 64 -8.52 8.55 -8.62
C VAL A 64 -7.65 8.30 -7.38
N LEU A 65 -7.67 7.08 -6.85
CA LEU A 65 -6.86 6.72 -5.67
C LEU A 65 -5.36 6.85 -5.92
N SER A 66 -4.90 6.48 -7.11
CA SER A 66 -3.49 6.64 -7.49
C SER A 66 -3.06 8.11 -7.48
N VAL A 67 -3.92 9.01 -7.90
CA VAL A 67 -3.64 10.46 -7.87
C VAL A 67 -3.68 10.99 -6.44
N LEU A 68 -4.70 10.62 -5.66
CA LEU A 68 -4.87 11.09 -4.29
C LEU A 68 -3.76 10.61 -3.35
N LEU A 69 -3.32 9.35 -3.52
CA LEU A 69 -2.32 8.74 -2.66
C LEU A 69 -0.88 8.91 -3.18
N ARG A 70 -0.69 9.51 -4.35
CA ARG A 70 0.66 9.75 -4.87
C ARG A 70 1.59 10.46 -3.88
N PRO A 71 1.17 11.53 -3.19
CA PRO A 71 2.00 12.18 -2.17
C PRO A 71 2.03 11.43 -0.84
N LEU A 72 1.23 10.39 -0.65
CA LEU A 72 1.03 9.63 0.59
C LEU A 72 1.19 8.12 0.32
N ASP A 73 2.13 7.78 -0.51
CA ASP A 73 2.29 6.43 -1.04
C ASP A 73 2.68 5.40 0.03
N ALA A 74 3.47 5.78 1.03
CA ALA A 74 3.87 4.87 2.09
C ALA A 74 2.68 4.39 2.93
N SER A 75 1.69 5.25 3.17
CA SER A 75 0.48 4.91 3.92
C SER A 75 -0.39 3.86 3.25
N SER A 76 -0.26 3.67 1.94
CA SER A 76 -0.99 2.65 1.19
C SER A 76 -0.51 1.23 1.47
N ALA A 77 0.76 1.04 1.81
CA ALA A 77 1.33 -0.29 2.02
C ALA A 77 0.71 -1.06 3.19
N PRO A 78 0.54 -0.50 4.41
CA PRO A 78 -0.20 -1.17 5.48
C PRO A 78 -1.64 -1.47 5.11
N HIS A 79 -2.31 -0.58 4.38
CA HIS A 79 -3.68 -0.77 3.93
C HIS A 79 -3.81 -1.93 2.94
N ASP A 80 -2.94 -2.03 1.95
CA ASP A 80 -2.90 -3.15 1.01
C ASP A 80 -2.65 -4.47 1.74
N TRP A 81 -1.76 -4.46 2.73
CA TRP A 81 -1.48 -5.62 3.57
C TRP A 81 -2.72 -6.06 4.33
N GLU A 82 -3.41 -5.14 5.01
CA GLU A 82 -4.63 -5.45 5.77
C GLU A 82 -5.73 -6.01 4.87
N TYR A 83 -5.83 -5.52 3.63
CA TYR A 83 -6.77 -6.04 2.65
C TYR A 83 -6.44 -7.46 2.19
N SER A 84 -5.20 -7.90 2.28
CA SER A 84 -4.77 -9.26 1.94
C SER A 84 -5.01 -10.28 3.04
N LEU A 85 -5.27 -9.84 4.28
CA LEU A 85 -5.45 -10.73 5.42
C LEU A 85 -6.73 -11.57 5.29
N PRO A 86 -6.76 -12.77 5.91
CA PRO A 86 -7.91 -13.68 5.80
C PRO A 86 -9.17 -13.19 6.50
N ASP A 87 -9.06 -12.32 7.51
CA ASP A 87 -10.22 -11.70 8.15
C ASP A 87 -10.92 -10.76 7.18
N LYS A 88 -12.09 -11.17 6.68
CA LYS A 88 -12.93 -10.42 5.76
C LYS A 88 -14.19 -9.87 6.43
N SER A 89 -14.13 -9.64 7.74
CA SER A 89 -15.21 -9.00 8.48
C SER A 89 -15.35 -7.51 8.10
N TYR A 90 -16.57 -7.00 8.21
CA TYR A 90 -16.84 -5.57 8.00
C TYR A 90 -16.10 -4.69 9.02
N ARG A 91 -15.93 -5.20 10.23
CA ARG A 91 -15.16 -4.51 11.27
C ARG A 91 -13.70 -4.31 10.83
N HIS A 92 -13.04 -5.37 10.39
CA HIS A 92 -11.65 -5.29 9.92
C HIS A 92 -11.52 -4.36 8.69
N PHE A 93 -12.47 -4.44 7.76
CA PHE A 93 -12.54 -3.52 6.62
C PHE A 93 -12.58 -2.04 7.06
N THR A 94 -13.47 -1.72 7.99
CA THR A 94 -13.62 -0.34 8.50
C THR A 94 -12.37 0.12 9.25
N GLU A 95 -11.78 -0.76 10.07
CA GLU A 95 -10.53 -0.47 10.78
C GLU A 95 -9.37 -0.22 9.82
N ALA A 96 -9.24 -1.01 8.76
CA ALA A 96 -8.19 -0.82 7.74
C ALA A 96 -8.31 0.55 7.05
N ASN A 97 -9.52 0.94 6.67
CA ASN A 97 -9.76 2.24 6.04
C ASN A 97 -9.53 3.41 7.02
N PHE A 98 -9.91 3.24 8.28
CA PHE A 98 -9.63 4.24 9.32
C PHE A 98 -8.11 4.40 9.54
N ARG A 99 -7.37 3.31 9.58
CA ARG A 99 -5.91 3.36 9.69
C ARG A 99 -5.26 4.00 8.47
N LEU A 100 -5.80 3.80 7.29
CA LEU A 100 -5.33 4.52 6.10
C LEU A 100 -5.42 6.04 6.29
N ALA A 101 -6.55 6.54 6.77
CA ALA A 101 -6.71 7.96 7.05
C ALA A 101 -5.72 8.47 8.10
N VAL A 102 -5.57 7.73 9.20
CA VAL A 102 -4.62 8.10 10.28
C VAL A 102 -3.18 8.07 9.79
N ASN A 103 -2.79 7.04 9.05
CA ASN A 103 -1.44 6.92 8.51
C ASN A 103 -1.14 8.01 7.49
N ALA A 104 -2.10 8.36 6.64
CA ALA A 104 -1.97 9.48 5.70
C ALA A 104 -1.73 10.82 6.43
N CYS A 105 -2.45 11.06 7.52
CA CYS A 105 -2.23 12.24 8.35
C CYS A 105 -0.83 12.24 8.98
N LYS A 106 -0.40 11.10 9.53
CA LYS A 106 0.94 10.97 10.13
C LYS A 106 2.05 11.18 9.10
N GLU A 107 1.92 10.59 7.92
CA GLU A 107 2.88 10.74 6.83
C GLU A 107 2.96 12.20 6.37
N ALA A 108 1.81 12.85 6.15
CA ALA A 108 1.75 14.25 5.74
C ALA A 108 2.39 15.19 6.76
N LEU A 109 2.17 14.95 8.05
CA LEU A 109 2.78 15.75 9.12
C LEU A 109 4.27 15.48 9.24
N TYR A 110 4.71 14.24 9.09
CA TYR A 110 6.12 13.89 9.10
C TYR A 110 6.88 14.57 7.97
N ASP A 111 6.31 14.60 6.77
CA ASP A 111 6.90 15.26 5.60
C ASP A 111 6.67 16.77 5.56
N VAL A 112 6.05 17.34 6.62
CA VAL A 112 5.72 18.78 6.69
C VAL A 112 4.85 19.23 5.51
N ARG A 113 3.87 18.41 5.14
CA ARG A 113 2.94 18.66 4.03
C ARG A 113 1.48 18.56 4.47
N PRO A 114 1.03 19.36 5.45
CA PRO A 114 -0.33 19.27 5.98
C PRO A 114 -1.42 19.50 4.92
N ALA A 115 -1.11 20.21 3.84
CA ALA A 115 -2.05 20.47 2.74
C ALA A 115 -2.52 19.21 2.01
N VAL A 116 -1.78 18.08 2.10
CA VAL A 116 -2.18 16.80 1.48
C VAL A 116 -3.04 15.91 2.39
N ILE A 117 -3.25 16.29 3.64
CA ILE A 117 -4.11 15.54 4.59
C ILE A 117 -5.52 15.30 4.02
N PRO A 118 -6.21 16.30 3.46
CA PRO A 118 -7.54 16.08 2.88
C PRO A 118 -7.57 15.02 1.79
N LEU A 119 -6.48 14.87 1.02
CA LEU A 119 -6.37 13.86 -0.04
C LEU A 119 -6.35 12.44 0.55
N GLY A 120 -5.59 12.24 1.61
CA GLY A 120 -5.54 10.95 2.32
C GLY A 120 -6.86 10.57 2.97
N ILE A 121 -7.54 11.53 3.58
CA ILE A 121 -8.87 11.33 4.16
C ILE A 121 -9.88 10.98 3.07
N LEU A 122 -9.87 11.72 1.96
CA LEU A 122 -10.75 11.44 0.83
C LEU A 122 -10.50 10.04 0.26
N ALA A 123 -9.24 9.63 0.12
CA ALA A 123 -8.91 8.27 -0.33
C ALA A 123 -9.49 7.20 0.60
N ALA A 124 -9.36 7.37 1.91
CA ALA A 124 -9.93 6.45 2.90
C ALA A 124 -11.47 6.39 2.84
N VAL A 125 -12.13 7.54 2.65
CA VAL A 125 -13.58 7.62 2.48
C VAL A 125 -14.02 6.90 1.21
N LEU A 126 -13.32 7.08 0.10
CA LEU A 126 -13.61 6.37 -1.15
C LEU A 126 -13.43 4.86 -1.01
N CYS A 127 -12.38 4.43 -0.31
CA CYS A 127 -12.21 3.01 0.02
C CYS A 127 -13.37 2.48 0.88
N GLN A 128 -13.85 3.26 1.84
CA GLN A 128 -14.97 2.86 2.71
C GLN A 128 -16.28 2.72 1.92
N ILE A 129 -16.55 3.62 0.99
CA ILE A 129 -17.79 3.61 0.22
C ILE A 129 -17.79 2.54 -0.87
N PHE A 130 -16.70 2.42 -1.61
CA PHE A 130 -16.62 1.59 -2.82
C PHE A 130 -15.80 0.31 -2.67
N GLY A 131 -14.99 0.19 -1.62
CA GLY A 131 -14.02 -0.88 -1.48
C GLY A 131 -14.56 -2.20 -0.92
N TRP A 132 -15.75 -2.20 -0.32
CA TRP A 132 -16.27 -3.38 0.39
C TRP A 132 -16.35 -4.65 -0.48
N HIS A 133 -16.85 -4.51 -1.70
CA HIS A 133 -16.95 -5.67 -2.60
C HIS A 133 -15.57 -6.23 -2.95
N ALA A 134 -14.63 -5.36 -3.31
CA ALA A 134 -13.26 -5.75 -3.65
C ALA A 134 -12.54 -6.38 -2.44
N TYR A 135 -12.71 -5.80 -1.25
CA TYR A 135 -12.17 -6.33 0.01
C TYR A 135 -12.69 -7.74 0.30
N ARG A 136 -14.00 -7.93 0.22
CA ARG A 136 -14.66 -9.20 0.55
C ARG A 136 -14.33 -10.32 -0.44
N THR A 137 -14.16 -9.99 -1.73
CA THR A 137 -13.86 -10.93 -2.80
C THR A 137 -12.38 -11.05 -3.10
N GLY A 138 -11.53 -10.23 -2.47
CA GLY A 138 -10.09 -10.32 -2.56
C GLY A 138 -9.62 -11.70 -2.14
N ARG A 139 -8.97 -12.44 -3.04
CA ARG A 139 -8.33 -13.70 -2.67
C ARG A 139 -7.16 -13.37 -1.76
N THR A 140 -7.15 -14.00 -0.58
CA THR A 140 -5.92 -14.20 0.17
C THR A 140 -4.97 -14.93 -0.77
N GLY A 141 -3.80 -14.34 -1.05
CA GLY A 141 -2.86 -14.89 -2.01
C GLY A 141 -2.26 -16.21 -1.56
N SER A 142 -3.07 -17.26 -1.55
CA SER A 142 -2.56 -18.63 -1.59
C SER A 142 -2.40 -18.98 -3.06
N PRO A 143 -1.21 -19.36 -3.52
CA PRO A 143 -1.09 -19.96 -4.82
C PRO A 143 -1.99 -21.19 -4.83
N GLU A 144 -2.91 -21.25 -5.78
CA GLU A 144 -3.60 -22.51 -6.04
C GLU A 144 -2.56 -23.56 -6.43
N PRO A 145 -2.69 -24.77 -5.92
CA PRO A 145 -1.78 -25.87 -6.27
C PRO A 145 -1.83 -26.21 -7.75
#